data_16b06fe826081963c2601f371570805b
#
_entry.id   16b06fe826081963c2601f371570805b
#
_cell.length_a   1.000
_cell.length_b   1.000
_cell.length_c   1.000
_cell.angle_alpha   90.00
_cell.angle_beta   90.00
_cell.angle_gamma   90.00
#
_symmetry.space_group_name_H-M   'P 1'
#
loop_
_entity.id
_entity.type
_entity.pdbx_description
1 polymer ?
#
loop_
_entity_poly.entity_id
_entity_poly.type
_entity_poly.pdbx_seq_one_letter_code
_entity_poly.pdbx_strand_id
1 'polypeptide(L)'
;EWVKYPLGVVKEFSDRGLDPWGFNILYFGNIPNGAGLSSSASIEVVTAFMLNDQLNAGLDVVELVKMSQRAENVFVGMNCGIMDQFAVGMGKKGHAIALDCSTLDYDLIPLNLNGYKLVITNSNKNHDLVTSEYNVRRSQCEQALADINQELDVKHLCDLSEEELERVCLLYTSDAADDK
;
A
#
# COMPACT_ATOMS: atom_id res chain seq x y z
N GLU A 1 -6.72 19.22 -1.84
CA GLU A 1 -7.01 17.77 -1.79
C GLU A 1 -5.80 16.94 -1.33
N TRP A 2 -4.57 17.17 -1.85
CA TRP A 2 -3.37 16.47 -1.42
C TRP A 2 -3.05 16.60 0.08
N VAL A 3 -3.49 17.66 0.72
CA VAL A 3 -3.30 17.91 2.16
C VAL A 3 -3.92 16.82 3.04
N LYS A 4 -4.87 16.04 2.52
CA LYS A 4 -5.46 14.92 3.27
C LYS A 4 -4.43 13.86 3.68
N TYR A 5 -3.42 13.60 2.86
CA TYR A 5 -2.39 12.61 3.14
C TYR A 5 -1.58 12.97 4.40
N PRO A 6 -0.92 14.13 4.49
CA PRO A 6 -0.23 14.51 5.71
C PRO A 6 -1.17 14.72 6.90
N LEU A 7 -2.41 15.20 6.70
CA LEU A 7 -3.38 15.33 7.79
C LEU A 7 -3.81 13.96 8.35
N GLY A 8 -3.93 12.94 7.53
CA GLY A 8 -4.16 11.58 7.99
C GLY A 8 -3.04 11.07 8.89
N VAL A 9 -1.80 11.36 8.53
CA VAL A 9 -0.64 11.03 9.38
C VAL A 9 -0.66 11.81 10.69
N VAL A 10 -0.95 13.11 10.67
CA VAL A 10 -1.13 13.92 11.89
C VAL A 10 -2.19 13.30 12.80
N LYS A 11 -3.31 12.86 12.24
CA LYS A 11 -4.39 12.17 12.97
C LYS A 11 -3.89 10.89 13.63
N GLU A 12 -3.11 10.07 12.94
CA GLU A 12 -2.51 8.84 13.48
C GLU A 12 -1.64 9.11 14.73
N PHE A 13 -0.88 10.21 14.74
CA PHE A 13 -0.11 10.62 15.92
C PHE A 13 -1.01 11.13 17.04
N SER A 14 -2.01 11.95 16.72
CA SER A 14 -2.97 12.45 17.70
C SER A 14 -3.75 11.33 18.39
N ASP A 15 -4.15 10.30 17.65
CA ASP A 15 -4.87 9.15 18.19
C ASP A 15 -4.04 8.31 19.17
N ARG A 16 -2.72 8.45 19.11
CA ARG A 16 -1.77 7.88 20.07
C ARG A 16 -1.47 8.77 21.27
N GLY A 17 -2.15 9.91 21.39
CA GLY A 17 -1.93 10.88 22.44
C GLY A 17 -0.68 11.73 22.24
N LEU A 18 -0.07 11.69 21.07
CA LEU A 18 1.01 12.58 20.65
C LEU A 18 0.37 13.79 19.99
N ASP A 19 0.69 14.99 20.46
CA ASP A 19 0.00 16.22 20.03
C ASP A 19 0.84 17.00 19.00
N PRO A 20 0.60 16.79 17.68
CA PRO A 20 1.40 17.38 16.60
C PRO A 20 0.92 18.78 16.23
N TRP A 21 0.78 19.68 17.17
CA TRP A 21 0.30 21.03 16.93
C TRP A 21 1.41 22.07 16.75
N GLY A 22 1.12 23.10 15.96
CA GLY A 22 1.97 24.30 15.84
C GLY A 22 3.08 24.18 14.81
N PHE A 23 2.99 23.25 13.84
CA PHE A 23 3.97 23.12 12.76
C PHE A 23 3.59 23.92 11.50
N ASN A 24 4.60 24.57 10.90
CA ASN A 24 4.54 25.01 9.52
C ASN A 24 5.43 24.06 8.70
N ILE A 25 4.85 23.36 7.74
CA ILE A 25 5.56 22.33 6.96
C ILE A 25 5.64 22.80 5.50
N LEU A 26 6.86 22.79 4.95
CA LEU A 26 7.12 22.98 3.53
C LEU A 26 7.56 21.65 2.93
N TYR A 27 6.79 21.12 1.98
CA TYR A 27 7.16 19.92 1.23
C TYR A 27 7.91 20.31 -0.04
N PHE A 28 9.03 19.65 -0.27
CA PHE A 28 9.80 19.76 -1.50
C PHE A 28 10.16 18.34 -1.98
N GLY A 29 10.00 18.09 -3.26
CA GLY A 29 10.31 16.81 -3.87
C GLY A 29 10.38 16.88 -5.39
N ASN A 30 10.90 15.81 -6.00
CA ASN A 30 11.04 15.68 -7.45
C ASN A 30 10.29 14.45 -8.00
N ILE A 31 9.44 13.82 -7.20
CA ILE A 31 8.57 12.73 -7.65
C ILE A 31 7.43 13.36 -8.46
N PRO A 32 7.27 13.00 -9.74
CA PRO A 32 6.20 13.56 -10.56
C PRO A 32 4.83 13.10 -10.05
N ASN A 33 3.92 14.05 -9.86
CA ASN A 33 2.57 13.78 -9.40
C ASN A 33 1.76 13.00 -10.44
N GLY A 34 0.98 12.01 -9.98
CA GLY A 34 0.08 11.22 -10.85
C GLY A 34 0.80 10.30 -11.84
N ALA A 35 2.08 10.04 -11.64
CA ALA A 35 2.89 9.17 -12.50
C ALA A 35 2.97 7.70 -12.04
N GLY A 36 2.20 7.31 -11.00
CA GLY A 36 2.26 5.96 -10.44
C GLY A 36 3.57 5.64 -9.71
N LEU A 37 4.24 6.67 -9.17
CA LEU A 37 5.51 6.56 -8.45
C LEU A 37 5.36 6.81 -6.96
N SER A 38 4.26 6.35 -6.37
CA SER A 38 4.01 6.37 -4.92
C SER A 38 4.12 7.78 -4.30
N SER A 39 3.64 8.83 -4.99
CA SER A 39 3.74 10.19 -4.50
C SER A 39 2.92 10.43 -3.21
N SER A 40 1.78 9.76 -3.03
CA SER A 40 0.98 9.76 -1.80
C SER A 40 1.77 9.16 -0.64
N ALA A 41 2.25 7.95 -0.80
CA ALA A 41 3.07 7.26 0.20
C ALA A 41 4.32 8.07 0.59
N SER A 42 4.95 8.74 -0.41
CA SER A 42 6.12 9.58 -0.15
C SER A 42 5.83 10.75 0.79
N ILE A 43 4.71 11.46 0.60
CA ILE A 43 4.34 12.59 1.46
C ILE A 43 3.87 12.14 2.84
N GLU A 44 3.21 10.99 2.93
CA GLU A 44 2.79 10.39 4.19
C GLU A 44 3.99 9.94 5.02
N VAL A 45 4.86 9.13 4.43
CA VAL A 45 6.02 8.58 5.13
C VAL A 45 6.99 9.68 5.58
N VAL A 46 7.27 10.69 4.75
CA VAL A 46 8.13 11.80 5.18
C VAL A 46 7.49 12.62 6.31
N THR A 47 6.16 12.78 6.29
CA THR A 47 5.43 13.42 7.39
C THR A 47 5.53 12.60 8.68
N ALA A 48 5.37 11.27 8.58
CA ALA A 48 5.50 10.39 9.72
C ALA A 48 6.91 10.43 10.34
N PHE A 49 7.95 10.41 9.50
CA PHE A 49 9.33 10.56 9.96
C PHE A 49 9.57 11.90 10.67
N MET A 50 9.10 12.99 10.07
CA MET A 50 9.24 14.33 10.65
C MET A 50 8.55 14.41 12.01
N LEU A 51 7.30 13.93 12.11
CA LEU A 51 6.56 13.96 13.37
C LEU A 51 7.19 13.04 14.43
N ASN A 52 7.65 11.86 14.04
CA ASN A 52 8.34 10.94 14.93
C ASN A 52 9.58 11.59 15.58
N ASP A 53 10.36 12.31 14.78
CA ASP A 53 11.55 13.05 15.25
C ASP A 53 11.15 14.24 16.15
N GLN A 54 10.27 15.12 15.67
CA GLN A 54 9.89 16.34 16.37
C GLN A 54 9.16 16.10 17.70
N LEU A 55 8.39 15.01 17.78
CA LEU A 55 7.66 14.64 18.99
C LEU A 55 8.44 13.65 19.88
N ASN A 56 9.65 13.25 19.47
CA ASN A 56 10.47 12.22 20.13
C ASN A 56 9.65 10.95 20.41
N ALA A 57 8.83 10.52 19.45
CA ALA A 57 7.89 9.42 19.62
C ALA A 57 8.60 8.05 19.68
N GLY A 58 9.81 7.91 19.14
CA GLY A 58 10.63 6.71 19.23
C GLY A 58 10.07 5.50 18.47
N LEU A 59 9.20 5.74 17.48
CA LEU A 59 8.61 4.67 16.66
C LEU A 59 9.63 4.17 15.63
N ASP A 60 9.62 2.85 15.38
CA ASP A 60 10.44 2.27 14.33
C ASP A 60 9.87 2.54 12.94
N VAL A 61 10.67 2.29 11.90
CA VAL A 61 10.29 2.61 10.50
C VAL A 61 9.09 1.79 10.04
N VAL A 62 8.98 0.53 10.45
CA VAL A 62 7.87 -0.34 10.06
C VAL A 62 6.56 0.18 10.65
N GLU A 63 6.59 0.66 11.90
CA GLU A 63 5.40 1.27 12.50
C GLU A 63 5.01 2.59 11.79
N LEU A 64 5.98 3.44 11.42
CA LEU A 64 5.72 4.65 10.63
C LEU A 64 5.09 4.34 9.25
N VAL A 65 5.56 3.28 8.60
CA VAL A 65 5.00 2.77 7.33
C VAL A 65 3.57 2.30 7.51
N LYS A 66 3.29 1.52 8.57
CA LYS A 66 1.92 1.07 8.91
C LYS A 66 0.99 2.24 9.21
N MET A 67 1.46 3.24 9.94
CA MET A 67 0.70 4.45 10.24
C MET A 67 0.35 5.21 8.95
N SER A 68 1.31 5.34 8.04
CA SER A 68 1.11 6.01 6.75
C SER A 68 0.05 5.27 5.91
N GLN A 69 0.12 3.94 5.83
CA GLN A 69 -0.91 3.15 5.16
C GLN A 69 -2.30 3.32 5.81
N ARG A 70 -2.38 3.29 7.15
CA ARG A 70 -3.68 3.52 7.83
C ARG A 70 -4.22 4.91 7.57
N ALA A 71 -3.37 5.93 7.52
CA ALA A 71 -3.77 7.28 7.16
C ALA A 71 -4.41 7.33 5.75
N GLU A 72 -3.81 6.65 4.78
CA GLU A 72 -4.36 6.56 3.42
C GLU A 72 -5.67 5.77 3.39
N ASN A 73 -5.73 4.63 4.06
CA ASN A 73 -6.92 3.77 4.05
C ASN A 73 -8.11 4.37 4.82
N VAL A 74 -7.86 4.88 6.03
CA VAL A 74 -8.94 5.28 6.94
C VAL A 74 -9.31 6.76 6.79
N PHE A 75 -8.32 7.64 6.64
CA PHE A 75 -8.56 9.08 6.60
C PHE A 75 -8.80 9.58 5.17
N VAL A 76 -8.00 9.12 4.20
CA VAL A 76 -8.15 9.50 2.78
C VAL A 76 -9.26 8.69 2.12
N GLY A 77 -9.45 7.42 2.54
CA GLY A 77 -10.46 6.51 2.01
C GLY A 77 -10.01 5.70 0.80
N MET A 78 -8.69 5.50 0.65
CA MET A 78 -8.11 4.66 -0.39
C MET A 78 -7.61 3.34 0.20
N ASN A 79 -8.27 2.23 -0.10
CA ASN A 79 -7.94 0.90 0.43
C ASN A 79 -6.67 0.29 -0.18
N CYS A 80 -5.55 1.02 -0.11
CA CYS A 80 -4.27 0.56 -0.66
C CYS A 80 -3.63 -0.56 0.19
N GLY A 81 -2.80 -1.39 -0.48
CA GLY A 81 -1.86 -2.27 0.20
C GLY A 81 -0.68 -1.49 0.80
N ILE A 82 0.19 -2.20 1.54
CA ILE A 82 1.32 -1.57 2.25
C ILE A 82 2.54 -1.32 1.35
N MET A 83 2.56 -1.85 0.14
CA MET A 83 3.74 -1.93 -0.72
C MET A 83 4.39 -0.56 -0.95
N ASP A 84 3.60 0.46 -1.25
CA ASP A 84 4.10 1.79 -1.60
C ASP A 84 4.76 2.48 -0.41
N GLN A 85 4.10 2.48 0.75
CA GLN A 85 4.65 3.05 1.98
C GLN A 85 5.88 2.28 2.44
N PHE A 86 5.87 0.94 2.28
CA PHE A 86 7.01 0.10 2.63
C PHE A 86 8.21 0.37 1.72
N ALA A 87 7.99 0.46 0.41
CA ALA A 87 9.04 0.77 -0.55
C ALA A 87 9.68 2.14 -0.29
N VAL A 88 8.87 3.14 0.07
CA VAL A 88 9.36 4.49 0.41
C VAL A 88 10.13 4.49 1.73
N GLY A 89 9.61 3.83 2.77
CA GLY A 89 10.21 3.86 4.10
C GLY A 89 11.47 3.01 4.24
N MET A 90 11.50 1.85 3.56
CA MET A 90 12.54 0.84 3.70
C MET A 90 13.52 0.77 2.52
N GLY A 91 13.29 1.60 1.49
CA GLY A 91 14.10 1.60 0.27
C GLY A 91 15.58 1.86 0.53
N LYS A 92 16.45 1.09 -0.12
CA LYS A 92 17.90 1.24 -0.07
C LYS A 92 18.48 1.36 -1.46
N LYS A 93 19.37 2.35 -1.65
CA LYS A 93 20.02 2.56 -2.93
C LYS A 93 20.73 1.29 -3.43
N GLY A 94 20.48 0.92 -4.68
CA GLY A 94 21.08 -0.25 -5.33
C GLY A 94 20.50 -1.60 -4.88
N HIS A 95 19.35 -1.60 -4.23
CA HIS A 95 18.65 -2.81 -3.81
C HIS A 95 17.20 -2.78 -4.24
N ALA A 96 16.65 -3.94 -4.50
CA ALA A 96 15.22 -4.19 -4.50
C ALA A 96 14.79 -4.70 -3.12
N ILE A 97 13.50 -4.60 -2.82
CA ILE A 97 12.90 -5.16 -1.61
C ILE A 97 12.08 -6.38 -2.03
N ALA A 98 12.40 -7.56 -1.49
CA ALA A 98 11.53 -8.71 -1.51
C ALA A 98 10.71 -8.67 -0.22
N LEU A 99 9.42 -8.38 -0.33
CA LEU A 99 8.51 -8.18 0.81
C LEU A 99 7.42 -9.24 0.80
N ASP A 100 7.26 -9.94 1.92
CA ASP A 100 6.02 -10.65 2.22
C ASP A 100 5.03 -9.67 2.85
N CYS A 101 3.99 -9.33 2.11
CA CYS A 101 2.99 -8.36 2.56
C CYS A 101 2.08 -8.90 3.70
N SER A 102 2.10 -10.20 3.98
CA SER A 102 1.30 -10.83 5.04
C SER A 102 1.99 -10.76 6.41
N THR A 103 3.31 -10.97 6.43
CA THR A 103 4.14 -10.98 7.64
C THR A 103 4.92 -9.69 7.83
N LEU A 104 5.18 -8.96 6.75
CA LEU A 104 6.11 -7.83 6.63
C LEU A 104 7.58 -8.24 6.78
N ASP A 105 7.88 -9.52 6.66
CA ASP A 105 9.25 -9.98 6.50
C ASP A 105 9.79 -9.52 5.14
N TYR A 106 11.02 -9.04 5.12
CA TYR A 106 11.61 -8.51 3.90
C TYR A 106 13.10 -8.74 3.81
N ASP A 107 13.58 -8.87 2.58
CA ASP A 107 14.99 -8.92 2.24
C ASP A 107 15.38 -7.78 1.29
N LEU A 108 16.56 -7.21 1.52
CA LEU A 108 17.19 -6.24 0.61
C LEU A 108 18.07 -6.98 -0.39
N ILE A 109 17.58 -7.13 -1.61
CA ILE A 109 18.26 -7.86 -2.69
C ILE A 109 19.12 -6.89 -3.49
N PRO A 110 20.44 -7.09 -3.60
CA PRO A 110 21.29 -6.26 -4.43
C PRO A 110 20.82 -6.23 -5.89
N LEU A 111 20.56 -5.03 -6.42
CA LEU A 111 20.08 -4.85 -7.79
C LEU A 111 21.27 -4.58 -8.72
N ASN A 112 21.71 -5.61 -9.45
CA ASN A 112 22.72 -5.48 -10.48
C ASN A 112 22.08 -5.60 -11.87
N LEU A 113 22.00 -4.49 -12.58
CA LEU A 113 21.34 -4.44 -13.88
C LEU A 113 22.25 -4.87 -15.05
N ASN A 114 23.53 -5.20 -14.80
CA ASN A 114 24.46 -5.72 -15.81
C ASN A 114 24.42 -4.94 -17.15
N GLY A 115 24.41 -3.61 -17.09
CA GLY A 115 24.33 -2.73 -18.26
C GLY A 115 22.92 -2.40 -18.75
N TYR A 116 21.88 -3.04 -18.22
CA TYR A 116 20.49 -2.65 -18.46
C TYR A 116 20.10 -1.41 -17.67
N LYS A 117 19.04 -0.76 -18.10
CA LYS A 117 18.44 0.39 -17.40
C LYS A 117 16.95 0.15 -17.19
N LEU A 118 16.44 0.55 -16.03
CA LEU A 118 15.00 0.68 -15.81
C LEU A 118 14.55 2.00 -16.43
N VAL A 119 13.57 1.93 -17.32
CA VAL A 119 12.95 3.10 -17.95
C VAL A 119 11.51 3.21 -17.47
N ILE A 120 11.18 4.34 -16.85
CA ILE A 120 9.82 4.63 -16.41
C ILE A 120 9.25 5.66 -17.37
N THR A 121 8.15 5.32 -18.03
CA THR A 121 7.47 6.19 -18.99
C THR A 121 6.13 6.64 -18.42
N ASN A 122 5.97 7.95 -18.24
CA ASN A 122 4.68 8.52 -17.88
C ASN A 122 3.79 8.64 -19.11
N SER A 123 2.63 7.99 -19.10
CA SER A 123 1.63 8.05 -20.18
C SER A 123 0.86 9.38 -20.20
N ASN A 124 1.06 10.25 -19.22
CA ASN A 124 0.30 11.49 -19.01
C ASN A 124 -1.22 11.30 -18.88
N LYS A 125 -1.67 10.07 -18.65
CA LYS A 125 -3.06 9.79 -18.34
C LYS A 125 -3.30 10.03 -16.86
N ASN A 126 -4.21 10.94 -16.54
CA ASN A 126 -4.50 11.30 -15.14
C ASN A 126 -5.09 10.10 -14.37
N HIS A 127 -4.60 9.83 -13.17
CA HIS A 127 -4.99 8.69 -12.34
C HIS A 127 -6.25 8.96 -11.49
N ASP A 128 -6.94 10.09 -11.63
CA ASP A 128 -8.13 10.43 -10.82
C ASP A 128 -9.27 9.38 -10.93
N LEU A 129 -9.34 8.66 -12.04
CA LEU A 129 -10.25 7.53 -12.26
C LEU A 129 -9.73 6.20 -11.66
N VAL A 130 -8.43 6.12 -11.34
CA VAL A 130 -7.79 4.89 -10.84
C VAL A 130 -8.18 4.62 -9.39
N THR A 131 -8.43 5.67 -8.60
CA THR A 131 -8.83 5.55 -7.19
C THR A 131 -10.13 4.75 -7.04
N SER A 132 -11.13 4.99 -7.89
CA SER A 132 -12.38 4.25 -7.87
C SER A 132 -12.19 2.81 -8.35
N GLU A 133 -11.42 2.59 -9.42
CA GLU A 133 -11.12 1.27 -9.96
C GLU A 133 -10.30 0.42 -8.98
N TYR A 134 -9.33 1.02 -8.29
CA TYR A 134 -8.55 0.31 -7.28
C TYR A 134 -9.44 -0.22 -6.15
N ASN A 135 -10.31 0.63 -5.59
CA ASN A 135 -11.25 0.21 -4.55
C ASN A 135 -12.22 -0.87 -5.03
N VAL A 136 -12.67 -0.80 -6.31
CA VAL A 136 -13.49 -1.86 -6.92
C VAL A 136 -12.72 -3.17 -6.99
N ARG A 137 -11.46 -3.16 -7.46
CA ARG A 137 -10.61 -4.36 -7.50
C ARG A 137 -10.36 -4.94 -6.12
N ARG A 138 -10.11 -4.08 -5.14
CA ARG A 138 -9.94 -4.52 -3.75
C ARG A 138 -11.20 -5.20 -3.23
N SER A 139 -12.36 -4.60 -3.44
CA SER A 139 -13.65 -5.19 -3.06
C SER A 139 -13.91 -6.53 -3.74
N GLN A 140 -13.52 -6.69 -5.02
CA GLN A 140 -13.61 -7.96 -5.73
C GLN A 140 -12.71 -9.04 -5.10
N CYS A 141 -11.49 -8.71 -4.68
CA CYS A 141 -10.61 -9.65 -3.97
C CYS A 141 -11.19 -10.04 -2.61
N GLU A 142 -11.77 -9.09 -1.87
CA GLU A 142 -12.40 -9.35 -0.58
C GLU A 142 -13.65 -10.24 -0.73
N GLN A 143 -14.44 -10.01 -1.77
CA GLN A 143 -15.58 -10.85 -2.09
C GLN A 143 -15.14 -12.28 -2.48
N ALA A 144 -14.13 -12.41 -3.33
CA ALA A 144 -13.59 -13.71 -3.71
C ALA A 144 -13.08 -14.49 -2.48
N LEU A 145 -12.39 -13.82 -1.56
CA LEU A 145 -11.95 -14.46 -0.31
C LEU A 145 -13.14 -14.89 0.55
N ALA A 146 -14.19 -14.06 0.65
CA ALA A 146 -15.40 -14.39 1.40
C ALA A 146 -16.14 -15.59 0.79
N ASP A 147 -16.19 -15.67 -0.53
CA ASP A 147 -16.82 -16.79 -1.26
C ASP A 147 -16.02 -18.09 -1.05
N ILE A 148 -14.70 -18.04 -1.15
CA ILE A 148 -13.80 -19.17 -0.90
C ILE A 148 -13.95 -19.67 0.54
N ASN A 149 -14.08 -18.76 1.50
CA ASN A 149 -14.23 -19.10 2.92
C ASN A 149 -15.59 -19.74 3.29
N GLN A 150 -16.48 -19.91 2.33
CA GLN A 150 -17.67 -20.78 2.51
C GLN A 150 -17.30 -22.27 2.47
N GLU A 151 -16.21 -22.61 1.75
CA GLU A 151 -15.75 -23.97 1.52
C GLU A 151 -14.41 -24.30 2.18
N LEU A 152 -13.54 -23.30 2.34
CA LEU A 152 -12.18 -23.40 2.87
C LEU A 152 -11.94 -22.32 3.93
N ASP A 153 -11.17 -22.64 4.94
CA ASP A 153 -10.77 -21.66 5.96
C ASP A 153 -9.38 -21.11 5.64
N VAL A 154 -9.34 -20.06 4.81
CA VAL A 154 -8.09 -19.38 4.42
C VAL A 154 -8.11 -17.92 4.84
N LYS A 155 -6.99 -17.42 5.30
CA LYS A 155 -6.85 -16.05 5.78
C LYS A 155 -6.59 -15.06 4.63
N HIS A 156 -5.82 -15.50 3.64
CA HIS A 156 -5.47 -14.69 2.47
C HIS A 156 -5.60 -15.54 1.20
N LEU A 157 -5.88 -14.91 0.05
CA LEU A 157 -5.97 -15.61 -1.24
C LEU A 157 -4.66 -16.35 -1.60
N CYS A 158 -3.51 -15.84 -1.17
CA CYS A 158 -2.21 -16.47 -1.39
C CYS A 158 -1.93 -17.69 -0.52
N ASP A 159 -2.79 -17.99 0.46
CA ASP A 159 -2.67 -19.20 1.29
C ASP A 159 -3.20 -20.44 0.56
N LEU A 160 -3.92 -20.26 -0.56
CA LEU A 160 -4.46 -21.35 -1.38
C LEU A 160 -3.35 -22.08 -2.14
N SER A 161 -3.37 -23.41 -2.09
CA SER A 161 -2.64 -24.24 -3.03
C SER A 161 -3.29 -24.22 -4.42
N GLU A 162 -2.54 -24.61 -5.46
CA GLU A 162 -3.08 -24.74 -6.82
C GLU A 162 -4.26 -25.70 -6.87
N GLU A 163 -4.18 -26.83 -6.17
CA GLU A 163 -5.25 -27.84 -6.11
C GLU A 163 -6.52 -27.30 -5.45
N GLU A 164 -6.39 -26.53 -4.36
CA GLU A 164 -7.52 -25.89 -3.69
C GLU A 164 -8.15 -24.81 -4.58
N LEU A 165 -7.34 -24.01 -5.25
CA LEU A 165 -7.81 -23.00 -6.19
C LEU A 165 -8.59 -23.63 -7.35
N GLU A 166 -8.07 -24.68 -7.97
CA GLU A 166 -8.75 -25.41 -9.05
C GLU A 166 -10.09 -25.96 -8.57
N ARG A 167 -10.14 -26.55 -7.37
CA ARG A 167 -11.38 -27.09 -6.80
C ARG A 167 -12.45 -26.01 -6.63
N VAL A 168 -12.08 -24.84 -6.12
CA VAL A 168 -13.02 -23.74 -5.88
C VAL A 168 -13.44 -23.09 -7.21
N CYS A 169 -12.52 -22.89 -8.16
CA CYS A 169 -12.85 -22.33 -9.48
C CYS A 169 -13.80 -23.23 -10.27
N LEU A 170 -13.66 -24.56 -10.18
CA LEU A 170 -14.55 -25.50 -10.87
C LEU A 170 -15.98 -25.46 -10.31
N LEU A 171 -16.16 -25.21 -9.02
CA LEU A 171 -17.50 -25.05 -8.43
C LEU A 171 -18.25 -23.83 -9.00
N TYR A 172 -17.54 -22.71 -9.21
CA TYR A 172 -18.14 -21.50 -9.77
C TYR A 172 -18.37 -21.54 -11.28
N THR A 173 -17.59 -22.32 -12.02
CA THR A 173 -17.79 -22.48 -13.48
C THR A 173 -18.89 -23.45 -13.86
N SER A 174 -19.26 -24.39 -12.97
CA SER A 174 -20.36 -25.32 -13.21
C SER A 174 -21.74 -24.65 -13.11
N ASP A 175 -21.94 -23.73 -12.16
CA ASP A 175 -23.20 -23.01 -12.00
C ASP A 175 -23.47 -22.00 -13.13
N ALA A 176 -22.42 -21.44 -13.74
CA ALA A 176 -22.58 -20.55 -14.90
C ALA A 176 -22.95 -21.26 -16.19
N ALA A 177 -22.89 -22.59 -16.24
CA ALA A 177 -23.27 -23.41 -17.40
C ALA A 177 -24.75 -23.84 -17.39
N ASP A 178 -25.42 -23.80 -16.24
CA ASP A 178 -26.81 -24.22 -16.08
C ASP A 178 -27.84 -23.09 -16.26
N ASP A 179 -27.41 -21.84 -16.44
CA ASP A 179 -28.27 -20.67 -16.69
C ASP A 179 -28.40 -20.33 -18.19
N LYS A 180 -28.50 -21.35 -19.06
CA LYS A 180 -28.85 -21.16 -20.47
C LYS A 180 -30.16 -21.87 -20.86
#